data_90e3438cc0289a612c8d464a8d063c2e
#
_entry.id   90e3438cc0289a612c8d464a8d063c2e
#
_cell.length_a   1.000
_cell.length_b   1.000
_cell.length_c   1.000
_cell.angle_alpha   90.00
_cell.angle_beta   90.00
_cell.angle_gamma   90.00
#
_symmetry.space_group_name_H-M   'P 1'
#
loop_
_entity.id
_entity.type
_entity.pdbx_description
1 polymer ?
#
loop_
_entity_poly.entity_id
_entity_poly.type
_entity_poly.pdbx_seq_one_letter_code
_entity_poly.pdbx_strand_id
1 'polypeptide(L)'
;MSQNGRGVNLDASLGYLLKEAASALRSAMEAALRPLGMTITHYACLELLAQRPGLSNSELARGAFVTRQSMNVVLQSLERDGLVSRLDQAPVGRALPTALTPLGRRQLEGASVAVRAIEDAIRSRLSAAEERELSRLLKSCVSSLASPMV
;
A
#
# COMPACT_ATOMS: atom_id res chain seq x y z
N MET A 1 24.14 34.20 -19.62
CA MET A 1 24.87 32.95 -19.59
C MET A 1 24.03 31.89 -18.91
N SER A 2 23.61 30.96 -19.70
CA SER A 2 22.76 29.86 -19.22
C SER A 2 23.54 28.92 -18.32
N GLN A 3 23.26 28.87 -17.05
CA GLN A 3 23.66 27.77 -16.19
C GLN A 3 22.80 26.57 -16.56
N ASN A 4 23.09 26.02 -17.72
CA ASN A 4 22.43 24.81 -18.16
C ASN A 4 23.33 23.64 -17.76
N GLY A 5 22.87 22.78 -16.86
CA GLY A 5 23.39 21.47 -17.00
C GLY A 5 23.57 20.57 -15.79
N ARG A 6 23.09 20.86 -14.57
CA ARG A 6 23.21 19.88 -13.46
C ARG A 6 21.95 19.70 -12.60
N GLY A 7 20.88 20.41 -12.93
CA GLY A 7 19.63 20.30 -12.19
C GLY A 7 18.59 19.51 -12.95
N VAL A 8 17.61 18.96 -12.21
CA VAL A 8 16.43 18.30 -12.77
C VAL A 8 15.39 19.36 -13.10
N ASN A 9 14.86 19.33 -14.32
CA ASN A 9 13.70 20.15 -14.69
C ASN A 9 12.46 19.48 -14.09
N LEU A 10 11.87 20.11 -13.07
CA LEU A 10 10.72 19.53 -12.36
C LEU A 10 9.50 19.33 -13.27
N ASP A 11 9.26 20.23 -14.21
CA ASP A 11 8.10 20.14 -15.11
C ASP A 11 8.18 18.93 -16.05
N ALA A 12 9.40 18.46 -16.32
CA ALA A 12 9.65 17.30 -17.18
C ALA A 12 10.09 16.05 -16.38
N SER A 13 10.14 16.13 -15.06
CA SER A 13 10.65 15.04 -14.23
C SER A 13 9.58 13.97 -13.99
N LEU A 14 9.82 12.75 -14.45
CA LEU A 14 8.99 11.59 -14.17
C LEU A 14 8.99 11.24 -12.68
N GLY A 15 10.15 11.36 -12.02
CA GLY A 15 10.25 11.12 -10.58
C GLY A 15 9.42 12.10 -9.76
N TYR A 16 9.42 13.37 -10.14
CA TYR A 16 8.58 14.38 -9.47
C TYR A 16 7.09 14.11 -9.67
N LEU A 17 6.68 13.74 -10.89
CA LEU A 17 5.29 13.36 -11.19
C LEU A 17 4.84 12.12 -10.41
N LEU A 18 5.69 11.11 -10.32
CA LEU A 18 5.41 9.90 -9.52
C LEU A 18 5.23 10.25 -8.05
N LYS A 19 6.06 11.13 -7.52
CA LYS A 19 5.97 11.60 -6.14
C LYS A 19 4.70 12.41 -5.89
N GLU A 20 4.36 13.29 -6.82
CA GLU A 20 3.13 14.08 -6.76
C GLU A 20 1.89 13.17 -6.80
N ALA A 21 1.86 12.20 -7.71
CA ALA A 21 0.77 11.22 -7.80
C ALA A 21 0.65 10.39 -6.52
N ALA A 22 1.77 9.92 -5.98
CA ALA A 22 1.78 9.17 -4.73
C ALA A 22 1.29 10.02 -3.55
N SER A 23 1.66 11.30 -3.50
CA SER A 23 1.22 12.23 -2.46
C SER A 23 -0.29 12.50 -2.55
N ALA A 24 -0.81 12.72 -3.76
CA ALA A 24 -2.24 12.91 -3.99
C ALA A 24 -3.05 11.67 -3.58
N LEU A 25 -2.57 10.48 -3.96
CA LEU A 25 -3.19 9.22 -3.58
C LEU A 25 -3.20 9.05 -2.05
N ARG A 26 -2.08 9.32 -1.41
CA ARG A 26 -1.97 9.23 0.05
C ARG A 26 -2.99 10.13 0.75
N SER A 27 -3.11 11.38 0.32
CA SER A 27 -4.06 12.34 0.88
C SER A 27 -5.51 11.86 0.72
N ALA A 28 -5.85 11.35 -0.45
CA ALA A 28 -7.18 10.81 -0.71
C ALA A 28 -7.49 9.59 0.16
N MET A 29 -6.52 8.68 0.30
CA MET A 29 -6.65 7.49 1.14
C MET A 29 -6.82 7.86 2.61
N GLU A 30 -6.00 8.77 3.13
CA GLU A 30 -6.11 9.23 4.52
C GLU A 30 -7.48 9.84 4.80
N ALA A 31 -7.97 10.69 3.90
CA ALA A 31 -9.29 11.31 4.04
C ALA A 31 -10.43 10.28 4.02
N ALA A 32 -10.33 9.25 3.17
CA ALA A 32 -11.35 8.21 3.06
C ALA A 32 -11.36 7.25 4.27
N LEU A 33 -10.19 6.94 4.81
CA LEU A 33 -10.06 5.96 5.90
C LEU A 33 -10.21 6.57 7.29
N ARG A 34 -9.95 7.86 7.45
CA ARG A 34 -10.04 8.54 8.75
C ARG A 34 -11.40 8.39 9.42
N PRO A 35 -12.56 8.57 8.73
CA PRO A 35 -13.87 8.36 9.36
C PRO A 35 -14.09 6.95 9.86
N LEU A 36 -13.35 5.97 9.36
CA LEU A 36 -13.42 4.57 9.76
C LEU A 36 -12.42 4.24 10.88
N GLY A 37 -11.68 5.24 11.38
CA GLY A 37 -10.67 5.05 12.41
C GLY A 37 -9.46 4.24 11.94
N MET A 38 -9.19 4.26 10.65
CA MET A 38 -8.17 3.40 10.03
C MET A 38 -7.10 4.24 9.36
N THR A 39 -5.83 3.85 9.49
CA THR A 39 -4.72 4.42 8.72
C THR A 39 -4.53 3.66 7.41
N ILE A 40 -3.76 4.23 6.49
CA ILE A 40 -3.40 3.54 5.24
C ILE A 40 -2.69 2.22 5.52
N THR A 41 -1.78 2.21 6.51
CA THR A 41 -1.02 1.00 6.85
C THR A 41 -1.91 -0.07 7.47
N HIS A 42 -2.87 0.31 8.32
CA HIS A 42 -3.88 -0.62 8.85
C HIS A 42 -4.67 -1.25 7.70
N TYR A 43 -5.18 -0.44 6.79
CA TYR A 43 -5.92 -0.93 5.62
C TYR A 43 -5.08 -1.87 4.76
N ALA A 44 -3.85 -1.45 4.43
CA ALA A 44 -2.95 -2.26 3.61
C ALA A 44 -2.66 -3.62 4.26
N CYS A 45 -2.45 -3.65 5.55
CA CYS A 45 -2.21 -4.89 6.30
C CYS A 45 -3.43 -5.82 6.23
N LEU A 46 -4.62 -5.29 6.48
CA LEU A 46 -5.86 -6.09 6.41
C LEU A 46 -6.10 -6.62 4.99
N GLU A 47 -5.90 -5.81 3.97
CA GLU A 47 -6.09 -6.19 2.58
C GLU A 47 -5.10 -7.28 2.15
N LEU A 48 -3.82 -7.12 2.52
CA LEU A 48 -2.79 -8.12 2.23
C LEU A 48 -3.12 -9.46 2.88
N LEU A 49 -3.55 -9.45 4.15
CA LEU A 49 -3.93 -10.66 4.86
C LEU A 49 -5.18 -11.33 4.25
N ALA A 50 -6.12 -10.54 3.73
CA ALA A 50 -7.30 -11.08 3.07
C ALA A 50 -6.96 -11.76 1.75
N GLN A 51 -6.06 -11.16 0.97
CA GLN A 51 -5.70 -11.66 -0.36
C GLN A 51 -4.60 -12.71 -0.33
N ARG A 52 -3.71 -12.66 0.67
CA ARG A 52 -2.55 -13.54 0.79
C ARG A 52 -2.44 -14.06 2.22
N PRO A 53 -3.28 -15.05 2.60
CA PRO A 53 -3.24 -15.60 3.97
C PRO A 53 -1.87 -16.18 4.32
N GLY A 54 -1.46 -16.01 5.57
CA GLY A 54 -0.23 -16.62 6.08
C GLY A 54 1.03 -15.81 5.87
N LEU A 55 0.93 -14.53 5.49
CA LEU A 55 2.11 -13.67 5.36
C LEU A 55 2.79 -13.44 6.70
N SER A 56 4.13 -13.45 6.69
CA SER A 56 4.96 -13.07 7.83
C SER A 56 4.98 -11.55 8.01
N ASN A 57 5.45 -11.10 9.19
CA ASN A 57 5.68 -9.67 9.45
C ASN A 57 6.53 -9.01 8.38
N SER A 58 7.61 -9.67 7.95
CA SER A 58 8.51 -9.15 6.93
C SER A 58 7.82 -9.01 5.58
N GLU A 59 7.01 -9.99 5.22
CA GLU A 59 6.25 -9.96 3.96
C GLU A 59 5.15 -8.89 3.98
N LEU A 60 4.46 -8.72 5.11
CA LEU A 60 3.47 -7.66 5.29
C LEU A 60 4.13 -6.28 5.20
N ALA A 61 5.28 -6.10 5.86
CA ALA A 61 6.02 -4.84 5.81
C ALA A 61 6.43 -4.49 4.37
N ARG A 62 6.94 -5.45 3.62
CA ARG A 62 7.30 -5.25 2.22
C ARG A 62 6.08 -4.91 1.37
N GLY A 63 4.98 -5.63 1.54
CA GLY A 63 3.75 -5.40 0.79
C GLY A 63 3.09 -4.07 1.10
N ALA A 64 3.24 -3.56 2.32
CA ALA A 64 2.69 -2.27 2.75
C ALA A 64 3.69 -1.11 2.60
N PHE A 65 4.90 -1.37 2.13
CA PHE A 65 5.96 -0.38 1.92
C PHE A 65 6.37 0.35 3.20
N VAL A 66 6.42 -0.38 4.30
CA VAL A 66 6.86 0.14 5.62
C VAL A 66 7.96 -0.73 6.18
N THR A 67 8.59 -0.27 7.27
CA THR A 67 9.61 -1.06 7.97
C THR A 67 8.96 -2.19 8.77
N ARG A 68 9.74 -3.23 9.08
CA ARG A 68 9.30 -4.33 9.95
C ARG A 68 8.86 -3.81 11.32
N GLN A 69 9.58 -2.83 11.86
CA GLN A 69 9.26 -2.21 13.15
C GLN A 69 7.91 -1.49 13.09
N SER A 70 7.67 -0.71 12.05
CA SER A 70 6.36 -0.05 11.85
C SER A 70 5.25 -1.08 11.70
N MET A 71 5.48 -2.17 10.96
CA MET A 71 4.49 -3.23 10.81
C MET A 71 4.20 -3.94 12.14
N ASN A 72 5.20 -4.16 12.98
CA ASN A 72 4.99 -4.75 14.30
C ASN A 72 4.04 -3.90 15.16
N VAL A 73 4.22 -2.57 15.15
CA VAL A 73 3.34 -1.64 15.87
C VAL A 73 1.91 -1.72 15.33
N VAL A 74 1.75 -1.75 14.02
CA VAL A 74 0.45 -1.87 13.37
C VAL A 74 -0.24 -3.17 13.76
N LEU A 75 0.48 -4.30 13.70
CA LEU A 75 -0.08 -5.61 14.05
C LEU A 75 -0.49 -5.69 15.51
N GLN A 76 0.28 -5.11 16.43
CA GLN A 76 -0.09 -5.04 17.84
C GLN A 76 -1.39 -4.25 18.03
N SER A 77 -1.54 -3.14 17.33
CA SER A 77 -2.75 -2.33 17.35
C SER A 77 -3.95 -3.10 16.81
N LEU A 78 -3.81 -3.76 15.66
CA LEU A 78 -4.87 -4.55 15.04
C LEU A 78 -5.28 -5.75 15.91
N GLU A 79 -4.32 -6.40 16.54
CA GLU A 79 -4.57 -7.52 17.46
C GLU A 79 -5.33 -7.05 18.70
N ARG A 80 -4.91 -5.94 19.30
CA ARG A 80 -5.59 -5.34 20.46
C ARG A 80 -7.03 -4.96 20.13
N ASP A 81 -7.28 -4.47 18.93
CA ASP A 81 -8.62 -4.09 18.48
C ASP A 81 -9.46 -5.30 18.00
N GLY A 82 -8.88 -6.49 18.02
CA GLY A 82 -9.60 -7.72 17.65
C GLY A 82 -9.78 -7.92 16.15
N LEU A 83 -9.02 -7.21 15.32
CA LEU A 83 -9.13 -7.28 13.85
C LEU A 83 -8.27 -8.37 13.24
N VAL A 84 -7.19 -8.75 13.92
CA VAL A 84 -6.32 -9.85 13.54
C VAL A 84 -6.06 -10.73 14.74
N SER A 85 -5.73 -12.00 14.48
CA SER A 85 -5.25 -12.93 15.49
C SER A 85 -3.95 -13.57 15.02
N ARG A 86 -3.06 -13.84 15.98
CA ARG A 86 -1.86 -14.64 15.72
C ARG A 86 -2.14 -16.05 16.21
N LEU A 87 -1.78 -17.05 15.43
CA LEU A 87 -1.88 -18.43 15.86
C LEU A 87 -0.87 -18.68 16.98
N ASP A 88 -1.30 -19.36 18.05
CA ASP A 88 -0.49 -19.61 19.24
C ASP A 88 0.67 -20.57 19.01
N GLN A 89 0.69 -21.28 17.88
CA GLN A 89 1.74 -22.22 17.54
C GLN A 89 2.26 -21.98 16.13
N ALA A 90 3.52 -21.57 16.05
CA ALA A 90 4.22 -21.55 14.78
C ALA A 90 4.52 -22.97 14.32
N PRO A 91 4.39 -23.28 13.02
CA PRO A 91 5.07 -24.42 12.45
C PRO A 91 6.58 -24.31 12.78
N VAL A 92 7.22 -25.41 13.12
CA VAL A 92 8.62 -25.45 13.58
C VAL A 92 9.51 -24.57 12.69
N GLY A 93 10.15 -23.57 13.29
CA GLY A 93 11.13 -22.70 12.62
C GLY A 93 10.56 -21.52 11.84
N ARG A 94 9.27 -21.15 11.99
CA ARG A 94 8.65 -20.02 11.30
C ARG A 94 7.99 -19.04 12.25
N ALA A 95 7.91 -17.76 11.82
CA ALA A 95 7.12 -16.75 12.52
C ALA A 95 5.64 -17.15 12.58
N LEU A 96 4.96 -16.73 13.66
CA LEU A 96 3.54 -17.01 13.86
C LEU A 96 2.70 -16.41 12.73
N PRO A 97 1.88 -17.18 12.02
CA PRO A 97 1.01 -16.61 10.99
C PRO A 97 -0.06 -15.74 11.62
N THR A 98 -0.34 -14.62 10.96
CA THR A 98 -1.39 -13.69 11.32
C THR A 98 -2.59 -13.89 10.41
N ALA A 99 -3.79 -13.88 10.96
CA ALA A 99 -5.01 -14.06 10.21
C ALA A 99 -6.04 -12.98 10.57
N LEU A 100 -6.90 -12.64 9.62
CA LEU A 100 -8.04 -11.78 9.89
C LEU A 100 -9.06 -12.49 10.78
N THR A 101 -9.63 -11.74 11.73
CA THR A 101 -10.81 -12.18 12.45
C THR A 101 -12.07 -11.87 11.64
N PRO A 102 -13.25 -12.44 11.99
CA PRO A 102 -14.51 -12.02 11.37
C PRO A 102 -14.78 -10.52 11.47
N LEU A 103 -14.41 -9.89 12.61
CA LEU A 103 -14.51 -8.44 12.78
C LEU A 103 -13.58 -7.70 11.82
N GLY A 104 -12.34 -8.19 11.67
CA GLY A 104 -11.38 -7.64 10.72
C GLY A 104 -11.88 -7.67 9.29
N ARG A 105 -12.52 -8.77 8.87
CA ARG A 105 -13.14 -8.88 7.55
C ARG A 105 -14.25 -7.87 7.33
N ARG A 106 -15.13 -7.69 8.32
CA ARG A 106 -16.22 -6.71 8.22
C ARG A 106 -15.70 -5.28 8.10
N GLN A 107 -14.69 -4.93 8.90
CA GLN A 107 -14.09 -3.61 8.84
C GLN A 107 -13.37 -3.37 7.50
N LEU A 108 -12.69 -4.39 7.00
CA LEU A 108 -12.04 -4.32 5.69
C LEU A 108 -13.08 -4.11 4.56
N GLU A 109 -14.21 -4.81 4.61
CA GLU A 109 -15.28 -4.64 3.62
C GLU A 109 -15.76 -3.19 3.56
N GLY A 110 -15.97 -2.55 4.71
CA GLY A 110 -16.37 -1.14 4.79
C GLY A 110 -15.29 -0.22 4.22
N ALA A 111 -14.03 -0.45 4.57
CA ALA A 111 -12.90 0.31 4.06
C ALA A 111 -12.72 0.12 2.55
N SER A 112 -12.93 -1.08 2.05
CA SER A 112 -12.78 -1.40 0.63
C SER A 112 -13.79 -0.66 -0.24
N VAL A 113 -14.97 -0.36 0.26
CA VAL A 113 -15.94 0.49 -0.45
C VAL A 113 -15.36 1.89 -0.68
N ALA A 114 -14.79 2.50 0.35
CA ALA A 114 -14.17 3.82 0.26
C ALA A 114 -12.96 3.82 -0.68
N VAL A 115 -12.14 2.78 -0.61
CA VAL A 115 -10.94 2.65 -1.46
C VAL A 115 -11.32 2.43 -2.92
N ARG A 116 -12.35 1.63 -3.21
CA ARG A 116 -12.83 1.47 -4.59
C ARG A 116 -13.29 2.78 -5.19
N ALA A 117 -13.90 3.66 -4.42
CA ALA A 117 -14.29 4.99 -4.90
C ALA A 117 -13.06 5.81 -5.34
N ILE A 118 -11.93 5.68 -4.61
CA ILE A 118 -10.67 6.33 -5.01
C ILE A 118 -10.13 5.71 -6.29
N GLU A 119 -10.15 4.39 -6.41
CA GLU A 119 -9.73 3.69 -7.63
C GLU A 119 -10.57 4.12 -8.84
N ASP A 120 -11.87 4.27 -8.66
CA ASP A 120 -12.77 4.75 -9.72
C ASP A 120 -12.47 6.21 -10.09
N ALA A 121 -12.12 7.04 -9.11
CA ALA A 121 -11.72 8.42 -9.37
C ALA A 121 -10.43 8.50 -10.19
N ILE A 122 -9.44 7.64 -9.91
CA ILE A 122 -8.21 7.54 -10.71
C ILE A 122 -8.54 7.20 -12.16
N ARG A 123 -9.45 6.23 -12.36
CA ARG A 123 -9.84 5.77 -13.69
C ARG A 123 -10.72 6.73 -14.45
N SER A 124 -11.38 7.67 -13.77
CA SER A 124 -12.46 8.48 -14.34
C SER A 124 -12.04 9.32 -15.56
N ARG A 125 -10.76 9.63 -15.68
CA ARG A 125 -10.22 10.41 -16.81
C ARG A 125 -9.41 9.55 -17.79
N LEU A 126 -9.42 8.24 -17.62
CA LEU A 126 -8.65 7.31 -18.44
C LEU A 126 -9.61 6.41 -19.23
N SER A 127 -9.29 6.19 -20.50
CA SER A 127 -9.91 5.10 -21.23
C SER A 127 -9.38 3.75 -20.74
N ALA A 128 -10.07 2.67 -21.06
CA ALA A 128 -9.61 1.33 -20.70
C ALA A 128 -8.22 1.02 -21.27
N ALA A 129 -7.92 1.49 -22.48
CA ALA A 129 -6.61 1.33 -23.10
C ALA A 129 -5.54 2.14 -22.36
N GLU A 130 -5.85 3.38 -21.97
CA GLU A 130 -4.95 4.23 -21.20
C GLU A 130 -4.68 3.66 -19.82
N GLU A 131 -5.68 3.11 -19.14
CA GLU A 131 -5.52 2.44 -17.85
C GLU A 131 -4.54 1.25 -17.94
N ARG A 132 -4.72 0.38 -18.95
CA ARG A 132 -3.80 -0.73 -19.17
C ARG A 132 -2.37 -0.27 -19.45
N GLU A 133 -2.21 0.76 -20.26
CA GLU A 133 -0.90 1.33 -20.59
C GLU A 133 -0.24 1.97 -19.38
N LEU A 134 -0.98 2.76 -18.59
CA LEU A 134 -0.47 3.35 -17.36
C LEU A 134 -0.02 2.28 -16.37
N SER A 135 -0.82 1.24 -16.18
CA SER A 135 -0.46 0.10 -15.32
C SER A 135 0.85 -0.56 -15.79
N ARG A 136 0.97 -0.80 -17.09
CA ARG A 136 2.18 -1.39 -17.68
C ARG A 136 3.40 -0.50 -17.45
N LEU A 137 3.27 0.80 -17.70
CA LEU A 137 4.36 1.77 -17.56
C LEU A 137 4.80 1.93 -16.11
N LEU A 138 3.85 2.01 -15.17
CA LEU A 138 4.18 2.11 -13.75
C LEU A 138 4.93 0.86 -13.25
N LYS A 139 4.49 -0.33 -13.66
CA LYS A 139 5.20 -1.57 -13.32
C LYS A 139 6.61 -1.60 -13.89
N SER A 140 6.78 -1.09 -15.11
CA SER A 140 8.11 -0.96 -15.73
C SER A 140 9.02 -0.02 -14.95
N CYS A 141 8.49 1.13 -14.50
CA CYS A 141 9.23 2.07 -13.67
C CYS A 141 9.67 1.43 -12.34
N VAL A 142 8.75 0.70 -11.69
CA VAL A 142 9.07 -0.02 -10.45
C VAL A 142 10.21 -1.02 -10.68
N SER A 143 10.14 -1.81 -11.73
CA SER A 143 11.18 -2.79 -12.07
C SER A 143 12.53 -2.13 -12.33
N SER A 144 12.54 -1.01 -13.05
CA SER A 144 13.76 -0.26 -13.33
C SER A 144 14.43 0.29 -12.08
N LEU A 145 13.61 0.80 -11.14
CA LEU A 145 14.12 1.38 -9.88
C LEU A 145 14.54 0.30 -8.87
N ALA A 146 13.94 -0.87 -8.92
CA ALA A 146 14.29 -2.01 -8.06
C ALA A 146 15.57 -2.71 -8.49
N SER A 147 16.01 -2.51 -9.74
CA SER A 147 17.27 -3.09 -10.25
C SER A 147 18.45 -2.30 -9.69
N PRO A 148 19.61 -2.98 -9.36
CA PRO A 148 20.79 -2.25 -8.92
C PRO A 148 21.23 -1.27 -9.99
N MET A 149 21.41 -0.01 -9.62
CA MET A 149 22.03 0.98 -10.49
C MET A 149 23.54 0.73 -10.51
N VAL A 150 24.04 0.41 -11.67
CA VAL A 150 25.48 0.16 -11.89
C VAL A 150 26.21 1.48 -12.07
#